data_fcd71e0de577493d3d0d52b176abb3b7
#
_entry.id   fcd71e0de577493d3d0d52b176abb3b7
#
_cell.length_a   1.000
_cell.length_b   1.000
_cell.length_c   1.000
_cell.angle_alpha   90.00
_cell.angle_beta   90.00
_cell.angle_gamma   90.00
#
_symmetry.space_group_name_H-M   'P 1'
#
loop_
_entity.id
_entity.type
_entity.pdbx_description
1 polymer ?
#
loop_
_entity_poly.entity_id
_entity_poly.type
_entity_poly.pdbx_seq_one_letter_code
_entity_poly.pdbx_strand_id
1 'polypeptide(L)'
;MKIDNSSIERVEEFKYLGTTLTDQNSIHEEIKRRLKLGNPCYYSVQNLLSSRLLFKNLKIKIYRTIILPVVLYGCETWSLTLREERRMKVFENRVLRRVSGPKRDEVTEEWRKLHNELLNDLYSLPNIVRLVKSRRMRWAGHVARMGEDRGVHRVLVGKPEGKRPLGKPDWRIILR
;
A
#
# COMPACT_ATOMS: atom_id res chain seq x y z
N MET A 1 -16.34 24.86 -17.25
CA MET A 1 -15.12 25.65 -17.43
C MET A 1 -14.66 25.47 -18.87
N LYS A 2 -14.33 26.53 -19.61
CA LYS A 2 -13.85 26.42 -21.00
C LYS A 2 -12.41 26.92 -21.05
N ILE A 3 -11.54 26.16 -21.67
CA ILE A 3 -10.15 26.54 -21.97
C ILE A 3 -9.97 26.30 -23.45
N ASP A 4 -9.53 27.35 -24.20
CA ASP A 4 -9.27 27.29 -25.63
C ASP A 4 -10.39 26.68 -26.48
N ASN A 5 -11.63 27.12 -26.29
CA ASN A 5 -12.84 26.64 -27.00
C ASN A 5 -13.20 25.16 -26.74
N SER A 6 -12.47 24.44 -25.91
CA SER A 6 -12.81 23.05 -25.50
C SER A 6 -13.67 23.05 -24.23
N SER A 7 -14.72 22.23 -24.21
CA SER A 7 -15.51 21.98 -23.00
C SER A 7 -14.84 20.96 -22.15
N ILE A 8 -14.67 21.25 -20.86
CA ILE A 8 -14.13 20.31 -19.87
C ILE A 8 -15.31 19.62 -19.19
N GLU A 9 -15.39 18.31 -19.35
CA GLU A 9 -16.39 17.49 -18.70
C GLU A 9 -15.97 17.22 -17.23
N ARG A 10 -16.96 17.25 -16.32
CA ARG A 10 -16.77 16.83 -14.95
C ARG A 10 -17.01 15.33 -14.84
N VAL A 11 -16.01 14.59 -14.41
CA VAL A 11 -16.09 13.15 -14.20
C VAL A 11 -15.98 12.82 -12.70
N GLU A 12 -16.69 11.78 -12.25
CA GLU A 12 -16.64 11.33 -10.87
C GLU A 12 -15.35 10.57 -10.54
N GLU A 13 -14.82 9.86 -11.53
CA GLU A 13 -13.54 9.16 -11.40
C GLU A 13 -12.67 9.34 -12.65
N PHE A 14 -11.36 9.41 -12.42
CA PHE A 14 -10.38 9.56 -13.49
C PHE A 14 -9.16 8.66 -13.20
N LYS A 15 -8.69 7.96 -14.23
CA LYS A 15 -7.48 7.14 -14.13
C LYS A 15 -6.25 7.92 -14.60
N TYR A 16 -5.31 8.12 -13.69
CA TYR A 16 -4.05 8.80 -14.00
C TYR A 16 -2.85 7.95 -13.54
N LEU A 17 -1.97 7.61 -14.48
CA LEU A 17 -0.77 6.78 -14.23
C LEU A 17 -1.09 5.49 -13.44
N GLY A 18 -2.22 4.86 -13.75
CA GLY A 18 -2.64 3.63 -13.09
C GLY A 18 -3.23 3.81 -11.68
N THR A 19 -3.40 5.02 -11.20
CA THR A 19 -4.13 5.35 -9.96
C THR A 19 -5.50 5.90 -10.31
N THR A 20 -6.54 5.47 -9.60
CA THR A 20 -7.88 6.01 -9.74
C THR A 20 -8.01 7.21 -8.80
N LEU A 21 -8.28 8.37 -9.37
CA LEU A 21 -8.63 9.59 -8.66
C LEU A 21 -10.15 9.71 -8.67
N THR A 22 -10.76 9.90 -7.52
CA THR A 22 -12.20 10.11 -7.38
C THR A 22 -12.47 11.54 -6.94
N ASP A 23 -13.65 12.06 -7.23
CA ASP A 23 -14.11 13.37 -6.78
C ASP A 23 -13.97 13.54 -5.25
N GLN A 24 -14.24 12.47 -4.51
CA GLN A 24 -14.12 12.44 -3.04
C GLN A 24 -12.71 12.09 -2.55
N ASN A 25 -11.73 11.97 -3.45
CA ASN A 25 -10.35 11.55 -3.14
C ASN A 25 -10.27 10.27 -2.28
N SER A 26 -11.07 9.26 -2.65
CA SER A 26 -11.25 8.03 -1.89
C SER A 26 -10.04 7.10 -2.00
N ILE A 27 -9.07 7.28 -1.13
CA ILE A 27 -7.90 6.39 -0.97
C ILE A 27 -8.33 4.95 -0.67
N HIS A 28 -9.48 4.79 0.00
CA HIS A 28 -10.03 3.48 0.33
C HIS A 28 -10.27 2.60 -0.91
N GLU A 29 -10.88 3.14 -1.96
CA GLU A 29 -11.14 2.37 -3.18
C GLU A 29 -9.83 2.06 -3.94
N GLU A 30 -8.86 2.98 -3.94
CA GLU A 30 -7.55 2.70 -4.53
C GLU A 30 -6.82 1.57 -3.80
N ILE A 31 -6.79 1.57 -2.46
CA ILE A 31 -6.17 0.50 -1.67
C ILE A 31 -6.89 -0.84 -1.94
N LYS A 32 -8.22 -0.84 -1.95
CA LYS A 32 -9.02 -2.03 -2.26
C LYS A 32 -8.69 -2.57 -3.65
N ARG A 33 -8.58 -1.69 -4.65
CA ARG A 33 -8.20 -2.05 -6.01
C ARG A 33 -6.78 -2.62 -6.07
N ARG A 34 -5.81 -2.02 -5.39
CA ARG A 34 -4.42 -2.51 -5.34
C ARG A 34 -4.32 -3.88 -4.70
N LEU A 35 -5.01 -4.10 -3.59
CA LEU A 35 -5.09 -5.41 -2.96
C LEU A 35 -5.76 -6.44 -3.87
N LYS A 36 -6.79 -6.03 -4.63
CA LYS A 36 -7.44 -6.88 -5.63
C LYS A 36 -6.48 -7.22 -6.78
N LEU A 37 -5.67 -6.29 -7.26
CA LEU A 37 -4.62 -6.54 -8.27
C LEU A 37 -3.46 -7.39 -7.73
N GLY A 38 -3.16 -7.30 -6.45
CA GLY A 38 -2.17 -8.16 -5.79
C GLY A 38 -2.55 -9.64 -5.78
N ASN A 39 -3.84 -9.98 -5.82
CA ASN A 39 -4.30 -11.37 -5.83
C ASN A 39 -3.91 -12.13 -7.13
N PRO A 40 -4.19 -11.66 -8.36
CA PRO A 40 -3.68 -12.29 -9.58
C PRO A 40 -2.16 -12.46 -9.59
N CYS A 41 -1.41 -11.41 -9.18
CA CYS A 41 0.04 -11.52 -9.02
C CYS A 41 0.44 -12.62 -8.05
N TYR A 42 -0.25 -12.74 -6.92
CA TYR A 42 -0.03 -13.81 -5.97
C TYR A 42 -0.32 -15.19 -6.60
N TYR A 43 -1.45 -15.35 -7.28
CA TYR A 43 -1.83 -16.63 -7.91
C TYR A 43 -0.87 -17.04 -9.02
N SER A 44 -0.33 -16.11 -9.79
CA SER A 44 0.65 -16.40 -10.86
C SER A 44 1.96 -17.00 -10.31
N VAL A 45 2.35 -16.64 -9.09
CA VAL A 45 3.58 -17.16 -8.45
C VAL A 45 3.29 -18.13 -7.31
N GLN A 46 2.03 -18.52 -7.09
CA GLN A 46 1.63 -19.37 -5.96
C GLN A 46 2.34 -20.71 -5.94
N ASN A 47 2.52 -21.34 -7.11
CA ASN A 47 3.21 -22.62 -7.23
C ASN A 47 4.67 -22.50 -6.78
N LEU A 48 5.34 -21.41 -7.13
CA LEU A 48 6.70 -21.12 -6.66
C LEU A 48 6.75 -20.91 -5.15
N LEU A 49 5.82 -20.11 -4.61
CA LEU A 49 5.75 -19.83 -3.18
C LEU A 49 5.42 -21.08 -2.34
N SER A 50 4.65 -22.03 -2.90
CA SER A 50 4.27 -23.28 -2.24
C SER A 50 5.28 -24.40 -2.44
N SER A 51 6.20 -24.28 -3.40
CA SER A 51 7.18 -25.29 -3.73
C SER A 51 8.06 -25.63 -2.54
N ARG A 52 8.33 -26.91 -2.31
CA ARG A 52 9.29 -27.38 -1.30
C ARG A 52 10.74 -27.26 -1.78
N LEU A 53 10.95 -27.12 -3.09
CA LEU A 53 12.28 -27.01 -3.70
C LEU A 53 12.94 -25.64 -3.51
N LEU A 54 12.14 -24.59 -3.27
CA LEU A 54 12.65 -23.23 -3.11
C LEU A 54 12.94 -22.93 -1.64
N PHE A 55 14.14 -22.41 -1.40
CA PHE A 55 14.51 -21.89 -0.09
C PHE A 55 13.62 -20.70 0.31
N LYS A 56 13.37 -20.58 1.60
CA LYS A 56 12.52 -19.54 2.19
C LYS A 56 12.93 -18.12 1.77
N ASN A 57 14.23 -17.84 1.75
CA ASN A 57 14.78 -16.55 1.35
C ASN A 57 14.41 -16.19 -0.10
N LEU A 58 14.43 -17.18 -1.00
CA LEU A 58 14.04 -16.96 -2.40
C LEU A 58 12.55 -16.68 -2.54
N LYS A 59 11.70 -17.38 -1.80
CA LYS A 59 10.26 -17.11 -1.75
C LYS A 59 9.95 -15.71 -1.26
N ILE A 60 10.66 -15.24 -0.24
CA ILE A 60 10.55 -13.86 0.25
C ILE A 60 11.01 -12.86 -0.80
N LYS A 61 12.08 -13.17 -1.53
CA LYS A 61 12.54 -12.34 -2.64
C LYS A 61 11.46 -12.22 -3.73
N ILE A 62 10.82 -13.33 -4.11
CA ILE A 62 9.68 -13.33 -5.05
C ILE A 62 8.54 -12.44 -4.55
N TYR A 63 8.14 -12.56 -3.29
CA TYR A 63 7.12 -11.70 -2.69
C TYR A 63 7.49 -10.21 -2.81
N ARG A 64 8.73 -9.85 -2.46
CA ARG A 64 9.22 -8.48 -2.46
C ARG A 64 9.36 -7.87 -3.86
N THR A 65 9.72 -8.68 -4.86
CA THR A 65 10.01 -8.18 -6.21
C THR A 65 8.81 -8.24 -7.15
N ILE A 66 7.87 -9.13 -6.92
CA ILE A 66 6.72 -9.36 -7.81
C ILE A 66 5.42 -8.84 -7.18
N ILE A 67 5.06 -9.30 -5.98
CA ILE A 67 3.75 -9.02 -5.40
C ILE A 67 3.71 -7.62 -4.76
N LEU A 68 4.70 -7.32 -3.93
CA LEU A 68 4.72 -6.12 -3.12
C LEU A 68 4.73 -4.81 -3.94
N PRO A 69 5.48 -4.70 -5.05
CA PRO A 69 5.47 -3.49 -5.89
C PRO A 69 4.10 -3.20 -6.51
N VAL A 70 3.35 -4.23 -6.91
CA VAL A 70 2.00 -4.07 -7.48
C VAL A 70 1.03 -3.52 -6.44
N VAL A 71 1.10 -4.05 -5.21
CA VAL A 71 0.24 -3.60 -4.11
C VAL A 71 0.61 -2.20 -3.63
N LEU A 72 1.90 -1.87 -3.58
CA LEU A 72 2.42 -0.62 -3.03
C LEU A 72 2.64 0.49 -4.06
N TYR A 73 2.20 0.32 -5.30
CA TYR A 73 2.32 1.38 -6.29
C TYR A 73 1.49 2.60 -5.90
N GLY A 74 2.12 3.77 -5.83
CA GLY A 74 1.48 5.03 -5.44
C GLY A 74 1.17 5.16 -3.95
N CYS A 75 1.69 4.27 -3.10
CA CYS A 75 1.40 4.27 -1.66
C CYS A 75 1.95 5.49 -0.91
N GLU A 76 2.79 6.28 -1.55
CA GLU A 76 3.37 7.51 -1.00
C GLU A 76 2.27 8.55 -0.69
N THR A 77 1.19 8.53 -1.47
CA THR A 77 0.06 9.46 -1.33
C THR A 77 -1.04 8.95 -0.39
N TRP A 78 -0.93 7.71 0.13
CA TRP A 78 -2.00 7.12 0.93
C TRP A 78 -1.98 7.61 2.38
N SER A 79 -3.11 8.11 2.86
CA SER A 79 -3.38 8.28 4.28
C SER A 79 -4.17 7.07 4.79
N LEU A 80 -3.48 6.16 5.48
CA LEU A 80 -4.08 4.91 5.93
C LEU A 80 -4.93 5.13 7.18
N THR A 81 -6.16 4.64 7.16
CA THR A 81 -6.98 4.42 8.36
C THR A 81 -6.62 3.08 9.01
N LEU A 82 -7.03 2.88 10.25
CA LEU A 82 -6.83 1.59 10.95
C LEU A 82 -7.47 0.41 10.21
N ARG A 83 -8.58 0.66 9.49
CA ARG A 83 -9.27 -0.35 8.70
C ARG A 83 -8.42 -0.81 7.51
N GLU A 84 -7.79 0.12 6.81
CA GLU A 84 -6.90 -0.16 5.67
C GLU A 84 -5.60 -0.83 6.13
N GLU A 85 -5.02 -0.37 7.24
CA GLU A 85 -3.86 -1.04 7.84
C GLU A 85 -4.16 -2.51 8.15
N ARG A 86 -5.34 -2.80 8.73
CA ARG A 86 -5.76 -4.18 9.01
C ARG A 86 -5.91 -5.00 7.72
N ARG A 87 -6.52 -4.43 6.68
CA ARG A 87 -6.68 -5.12 5.38
C ARG A 87 -5.33 -5.47 4.74
N MET A 88 -4.40 -4.53 4.75
CA MET A 88 -3.06 -4.75 4.23
C MET A 88 -2.31 -5.83 5.02
N LYS A 89 -2.40 -5.82 6.35
CA LYS A 89 -1.82 -6.88 7.20
C LYS A 89 -2.45 -8.25 6.93
N VAL A 90 -3.77 -8.32 6.74
CA VAL A 90 -4.46 -9.58 6.39
C VAL A 90 -3.96 -10.13 5.06
N PHE A 91 -3.79 -9.27 4.06
CA PHE A 91 -3.23 -9.67 2.77
C PHE A 91 -1.81 -10.20 2.92
N GLU A 92 -0.93 -9.45 3.57
CA GLU A 92 0.46 -9.84 3.84
C GLU A 92 0.55 -11.18 4.56
N ASN A 93 -0.18 -11.35 5.66
CA ASN A 93 -0.19 -12.58 6.45
C ASN A 93 -0.69 -13.79 5.64
N ARG A 94 -1.64 -13.59 4.73
CA ARG A 94 -2.09 -14.66 3.81
C ARG A 94 -0.94 -15.14 2.92
N VAL A 95 -0.20 -14.23 2.33
CA VAL A 95 0.95 -14.56 1.47
C VAL A 95 2.05 -15.23 2.29
N LEU A 96 2.43 -14.64 3.43
CA LEU A 96 3.50 -15.15 4.29
C LEU A 96 3.20 -16.53 4.85
N ARG A 97 1.95 -16.84 5.23
CA ARG A 97 1.56 -18.19 5.64
C ARG A 97 1.78 -19.22 4.53
N ARG A 98 1.53 -18.83 3.28
CA ARG A 98 1.76 -19.72 2.14
C ARG A 98 3.25 -19.97 1.91
N VAL A 99 4.06 -18.92 2.09
CA VAL A 99 5.53 -19.02 2.01
C VAL A 99 6.10 -19.93 3.09
N SER A 100 5.61 -19.81 4.32
CA SER A 100 6.10 -20.60 5.46
C SER A 100 5.59 -22.05 5.45
N GLY A 101 4.38 -22.24 4.93
CA GLY A 101 3.64 -23.49 5.15
C GLY A 101 3.17 -23.68 6.60
N PRO A 102 2.52 -24.80 6.89
CA PRO A 102 2.22 -25.20 8.27
C PRO A 102 3.51 -25.57 8.99
N LYS A 103 3.57 -25.29 10.29
CA LYS A 103 4.67 -25.75 11.17
C LYS A 103 4.16 -26.88 12.06
N ARG A 104 4.95 -27.94 12.21
CA ARG A 104 4.67 -28.99 13.19
C ARG A 104 5.02 -28.46 14.58
N ASP A 105 4.14 -28.60 15.50
CA ASP A 105 4.38 -28.31 16.91
C ASP A 105 5.30 -29.38 17.49
N GLU A 106 6.34 -28.98 18.21
CA GLU A 106 7.31 -29.89 18.76
C GLU A 106 6.80 -30.69 19.99
N VAL A 107 5.75 -30.13 20.65
CA VAL A 107 5.18 -30.72 21.87
C VAL A 107 3.96 -31.61 21.54
N THR A 108 3.05 -31.12 20.70
CA THR A 108 1.80 -31.81 20.34
C THR A 108 1.93 -32.68 19.10
N GLU A 109 3.05 -32.57 18.38
CA GLU A 109 3.31 -33.20 17.07
C GLU A 109 2.29 -32.86 15.97
N GLU A 110 1.34 -32.00 16.22
CA GLU A 110 0.30 -31.58 15.29
C GLU A 110 0.78 -30.48 14.32
N TRP A 111 0.22 -30.48 13.10
CA TRP A 111 0.45 -29.43 12.11
C TRP A 111 -0.45 -28.26 12.38
N ARG A 112 0.10 -27.10 12.74
CA ARG A 112 -0.68 -25.89 12.97
C ARG A 112 -0.28 -24.74 12.05
N LYS A 113 -1.26 -23.86 11.82
CA LYS A 113 -1.02 -22.60 11.13
C LYS A 113 -0.23 -21.65 12.03
N LEU A 114 0.78 -20.99 11.48
CA LEU A 114 1.56 -19.99 12.19
C LEU A 114 0.70 -18.80 12.63
N HIS A 115 0.84 -18.40 13.89
CA HIS A 115 0.27 -17.17 14.40
C HIS A 115 0.93 -15.95 13.75
N ASN A 116 0.21 -14.79 13.71
CA ASN A 116 0.69 -13.58 13.04
C ASN A 116 2.01 -13.04 13.64
N GLU A 117 2.18 -13.16 14.96
CA GLU A 117 3.38 -12.74 15.67
C GLU A 117 4.60 -13.55 15.21
N LEU A 118 4.47 -14.87 15.17
CA LEU A 118 5.52 -15.77 14.66
C LEU A 118 5.89 -15.50 13.19
N LEU A 119 4.92 -15.06 12.36
CA LEU A 119 5.20 -14.69 10.98
C LEU A 119 6.07 -13.43 10.91
N ASN A 120 5.80 -12.44 11.75
CA ASN A 120 6.60 -11.21 11.79
C ASN A 120 8.04 -11.48 12.26
N ASP A 121 8.22 -12.29 13.30
CA ASP A 121 9.53 -12.62 13.84
C ASP A 121 10.35 -13.48 12.88
N LEU A 122 9.72 -14.47 12.24
CA LEU A 122 10.39 -15.37 11.30
C LEU A 122 10.98 -14.67 10.08
N TYR A 123 10.43 -13.52 9.69
CA TYR A 123 10.84 -12.85 8.46
C TYR A 123 11.69 -11.62 8.68
N SER A 124 11.85 -11.12 9.92
CA SER A 124 12.59 -9.88 10.26
C SER A 124 12.28 -8.72 9.29
N LEU A 125 11.09 -8.76 8.69
CA LEU A 125 10.66 -7.85 7.64
C LEU A 125 9.88 -6.70 8.25
N PRO A 126 10.12 -5.47 7.84
CA PRO A 126 9.16 -4.42 8.11
C PRO A 126 7.82 -4.85 7.49
N ASN A 127 6.76 -4.87 8.29
CA ASN A 127 5.43 -5.17 7.78
C ASN A 127 5.01 -4.15 6.72
N ILE A 128 4.06 -4.54 5.88
CA ILE A 128 3.60 -3.73 4.74
C ILE A 128 3.20 -2.30 5.14
N VAL A 129 2.60 -2.11 6.32
CA VAL A 129 2.19 -0.80 6.84
C VAL A 129 3.42 0.07 7.17
N ARG A 130 4.44 -0.50 7.81
CA ARG A 130 5.72 0.21 8.07
C ARG A 130 6.39 0.62 6.78
N LEU A 131 6.31 -0.23 5.76
CA LEU A 131 6.88 0.07 4.45
C LEU A 131 6.16 1.23 3.75
N VAL A 132 4.82 1.29 3.83
CA VAL A 132 4.03 2.45 3.35
C VAL A 132 4.45 3.72 4.09
N LYS A 133 4.48 3.68 5.44
CA LYS A 133 4.88 4.83 6.26
C LYS A 133 6.31 5.30 5.91
N SER A 134 7.25 4.38 5.74
CA SER A 134 8.63 4.69 5.34
C SER A 134 8.70 5.34 3.95
N ARG A 135 7.96 4.84 2.96
CA ARG A 135 7.92 5.44 1.62
C ARG A 135 7.32 6.84 1.64
N ARG A 136 6.24 7.05 2.40
CA ARG A 136 5.63 8.38 2.60
C ARG A 136 6.61 9.36 3.21
N MET A 137 7.31 8.98 4.27
CA MET A 137 8.32 9.85 4.91
C MET A 137 9.47 10.18 3.96
N ARG A 138 9.91 9.22 3.16
CA ARG A 138 10.95 9.44 2.13
C ARG A 138 10.46 10.43 1.06
N TRP A 139 9.24 10.26 0.59
CA TRP A 139 8.61 11.16 -0.36
C TRP A 139 8.46 12.57 0.22
N ALA A 140 7.95 12.70 1.44
CA ALA A 140 7.82 13.98 2.14
C ALA A 140 9.18 14.69 2.28
N GLY A 141 10.24 13.96 2.67
CA GLY A 141 11.60 14.50 2.73
C GLY A 141 12.16 14.91 1.37
N HIS A 142 11.77 14.22 0.29
CA HIS A 142 12.14 14.61 -1.07
C HIS A 142 11.44 15.92 -1.48
N VAL A 143 10.15 16.02 -1.25
CA VAL A 143 9.36 17.22 -1.56
C VAL A 143 9.83 18.43 -0.75
N ALA A 144 10.16 18.24 0.53
CA ALA A 144 10.70 19.31 1.38
C ALA A 144 12.01 19.92 0.82
N ARG A 145 12.83 19.11 0.13
CA ARG A 145 14.07 19.59 -0.52
C ARG A 145 13.86 20.27 -1.87
N MET A 146 12.65 20.20 -2.44
CA MET A 146 12.36 20.82 -3.75
C MET A 146 12.25 22.34 -3.73
N GLY A 147 12.18 22.98 -2.55
CA GLY A 147 11.99 24.42 -2.39
C GLY A 147 10.54 24.87 -2.49
N GLU A 148 10.30 26.10 -2.00
CA GLU A 148 8.94 26.66 -1.82
C GLU A 148 8.25 27.02 -3.13
N ASP A 149 9.01 27.27 -4.20
CA ASP A 149 8.48 27.70 -5.50
C ASP A 149 7.74 26.57 -6.24
N ARG A 150 7.89 25.33 -5.82
CA ARG A 150 7.22 24.20 -6.46
C ARG A 150 5.86 23.90 -5.83
N GLY A 151 4.82 23.81 -6.68
CA GLY A 151 3.44 23.54 -6.26
C GLY A 151 3.28 22.30 -5.38
N VAL A 152 4.16 21.30 -5.53
CA VAL A 152 4.18 20.09 -4.69
C VAL A 152 4.56 20.42 -3.24
N HIS A 153 5.48 21.35 -3.00
CA HIS A 153 5.83 21.81 -1.65
C HIS A 153 4.64 22.47 -0.97
N ARG A 154 3.89 23.31 -1.70
CA ARG A 154 2.64 23.94 -1.21
C ARG A 154 1.58 22.92 -0.79
N VAL A 155 1.47 21.78 -1.47
CA VAL A 155 0.55 20.70 -1.10
C VAL A 155 0.93 20.08 0.25
N LEU A 156 2.23 20.00 0.59
CA LEU A 156 2.71 19.42 1.85
C LEU A 156 2.61 20.38 3.03
N VAL A 157 2.94 21.67 2.82
CA VAL A 157 3.17 22.65 3.88
C VAL A 157 2.17 23.82 3.82
N GLY A 158 1.56 24.05 2.64
CA GLY A 158 0.67 25.16 2.39
C GLY A 158 -0.67 25.04 3.11
N LYS A 159 -1.19 26.19 3.55
CA LYS A 159 -2.59 26.27 3.95
C LYS A 159 -3.43 26.40 2.69
N PRO A 160 -4.58 25.71 2.57
CA PRO A 160 -5.49 25.90 1.44
C PRO A 160 -5.97 27.36 1.40
N GLU A 161 -5.76 28.02 0.26
CA GLU A 161 -6.29 29.35 0.00
C GLU A 161 -7.78 29.22 -0.29
N GLY A 162 -8.63 29.89 0.48
CA GLY A 162 -10.08 29.92 0.30
C GLY A 162 -10.90 29.41 1.48
N LYS A 163 -12.23 29.50 1.36
CA LYS A 163 -13.16 28.96 2.37
C LYS A 163 -12.94 27.45 2.51
N ARG A 164 -12.75 26.97 3.75
CA ARG A 164 -12.69 25.54 4.05
C ARG A 164 -13.89 24.82 3.41
N PRO A 165 -13.67 23.79 2.57
CA PRO A 165 -14.78 22.95 2.15
C PRO A 165 -15.44 22.35 3.41
N LEU A 166 -16.76 22.34 3.44
CA LEU A 166 -17.56 21.67 4.46
C LEU A 166 -17.31 20.16 4.35
N GLY A 167 -16.39 19.67 5.13
CA GLY A 167 -15.95 18.27 5.13
C GLY A 167 -14.44 18.23 5.20
N LYS A 168 -13.91 18.02 6.37
CA LYS A 168 -12.47 18.01 6.69
C LYS A 168 -11.67 17.11 5.74
N PRO A 169 -10.88 17.62 4.81
CA PRO A 169 -9.66 16.94 4.47
C PRO A 169 -8.67 17.27 5.60
N ASP A 170 -8.47 16.31 6.46
CA ASP A 170 -7.49 16.44 7.54
C ASP A 170 -6.09 16.26 6.91
N TRP A 171 -5.55 17.34 6.32
CA TRP A 171 -4.22 17.37 5.70
C TRP A 171 -3.09 17.05 6.70
N ARG A 172 -3.37 17.11 8.03
CA ARG A 172 -2.48 16.59 9.08
C ARG A 172 -2.25 15.07 9.00
N ILE A 173 -3.04 14.36 8.19
CA ILE A 173 -2.96 12.91 8.03
C ILE A 173 -1.71 12.48 7.22
N ILE A 174 -1.11 13.38 6.44
CA ILE A 174 0.06 13.03 5.61
C ILE A 174 1.32 12.76 6.47
N LEU A 175 1.42 13.37 7.64
CA LEU A 175 2.61 13.26 8.51
C LEU A 175 2.36 12.50 9.84
N ARG A 176 1.19 11.92 10.04
CA ARG A 176 0.91 11.04 11.19
C ARG A 176 1.31 9.60 10.97
#